data_cd7d1fd8ab103fdf4e9e029a9513168b
#
_entry.id   cd7d1fd8ab103fdf4e9e029a9513168b
#
_cell.length_a   1.000
_cell.length_b   1.000
_cell.length_c   1.000
_cell.angle_alpha   90.00
_cell.angle_beta   90.00
_cell.angle_gamma   90.00
#
_symmetry.space_group_name_H-M   'P 1'
#
loop_
_entity.id
_entity.type
_entity.pdbx_description
1 polymer ?
#
loop_
_entity_poly.entity_id
_entity_poly.type
_entity_poly.pdbx_seq_one_letter_code
_entity_poly.pdbx_strand_id
1 'polypeptide(L)'
;LNSYEASSAVTWRDQYYQSMFAEVTKLAQEPESPLAGCNFWAWGGEGRPRQPGGLWKTGDAFVGDPPHEMQGWYSVYETDTTTQSVIRQYAATLSELK
;
A
#
# COMPACT_ATOMS: atom_id res chain seq x y z
N LEU A 1 -18.76 -0.69 2.74
CA LEU A 1 -17.73 0.23 2.97
C LEU A 1 -16.44 -0.38 3.47
N ASN A 2 -15.70 0.21 4.31
CA ASN A 2 -14.38 -0.31 4.66
C ASN A 2 -14.46 -1.57 5.49
N SER A 3 -14.36 -2.70 4.85
CA SER A 3 -14.04 -3.91 5.58
C SER A 3 -12.53 -3.94 5.80
N TYR A 4 -12.12 -4.12 7.04
CA TYR A 4 -10.72 -4.25 7.42
C TYR A 4 -10.19 -5.67 7.24
N GLU A 5 -11.01 -6.55 6.71
CA GLU A 5 -10.64 -7.94 6.51
C GLU A 5 -9.75 -8.11 5.28
N ALA A 6 -8.81 -9.04 5.37
CA ALA A 6 -7.87 -9.31 4.30
C ALA A 6 -8.53 -9.76 2.98
N SER A 7 -9.72 -10.35 3.06
CA SER A 7 -10.46 -10.81 1.88
C SER A 7 -11.30 -9.71 1.22
N SER A 8 -11.32 -8.51 1.79
CA SER A 8 -12.14 -7.42 1.26
C SER A 8 -11.63 -6.94 -0.08
N ALA A 9 -12.55 -6.51 -0.94
CA ALA A 9 -12.18 -5.89 -2.21
C ALA A 9 -11.38 -4.60 -1.97
N VAL A 10 -10.31 -4.42 -2.72
CA VAL A 10 -9.41 -3.28 -2.60
C VAL A 10 -9.40 -2.41 -3.85
N THR A 11 -10.50 -2.43 -4.59
CA THR A 11 -10.64 -1.73 -5.88
C THR A 11 -10.32 -0.24 -5.78
N TRP A 12 -10.86 0.44 -4.77
CA TRP A 12 -10.64 1.88 -4.59
C TRP A 12 -9.20 2.20 -4.23
N ARG A 13 -8.57 1.38 -3.40
CA ARG A 13 -7.15 1.53 -3.07
C ARG A 13 -6.28 1.30 -4.31
N ASP A 14 -6.59 0.29 -5.09
CA ASP A 14 -5.84 0.00 -6.32
C ASP A 14 -5.94 1.17 -7.30
N GLN A 15 -7.12 1.75 -7.48
CA GLN A 15 -7.30 2.92 -8.32
C GLN A 15 -6.52 4.13 -7.79
N TYR A 16 -6.55 4.35 -6.49
CA TYR A 16 -5.79 5.43 -5.86
C TYR A 16 -4.28 5.24 -6.08
N TYR A 17 -3.78 4.04 -5.81
CA TYR A 17 -2.36 3.72 -6.01
C TYR A 17 -1.96 3.90 -7.47
N GLN A 18 -2.77 3.42 -8.39
CA GLN A 18 -2.49 3.56 -9.81
C GLN A 18 -2.42 5.03 -10.22
N SER A 19 -3.35 5.84 -9.79
CA SER A 19 -3.37 7.28 -10.09
C SER A 19 -2.17 8.00 -9.51
N MET A 20 -1.83 7.72 -8.26
CA MET A 20 -0.71 8.36 -7.58
C MET A 20 0.63 7.94 -8.18
N PHE A 21 0.82 6.65 -8.42
CA PHE A 21 2.05 6.16 -9.03
C PHE A 21 2.22 6.65 -10.47
N ALA A 22 1.13 6.76 -11.23
CA ALA A 22 1.18 7.31 -12.58
C ALA A 22 1.64 8.76 -12.54
N GLU A 23 1.13 9.56 -11.62
CA GLU A 23 1.54 10.97 -11.49
C GLU A 23 3.00 11.10 -11.04
N VAL A 24 3.42 10.31 -10.05
CA VAL A 24 4.81 10.29 -9.61
C VAL A 24 5.74 9.91 -10.76
N THR A 25 5.38 8.88 -11.53
CA THR A 25 6.15 8.42 -12.68
C THR A 25 6.27 9.51 -13.73
N LYS A 26 5.16 10.15 -14.05
CA LYS A 26 5.12 11.26 -15.02
C LYS A 26 6.06 12.39 -14.60
N LEU A 27 5.99 12.80 -13.33
CA LEU A 27 6.83 13.86 -12.81
C LEU A 27 8.30 13.46 -12.75
N ALA A 28 8.59 12.21 -12.39
CA ALA A 28 9.96 11.70 -12.32
C ALA A 28 10.62 11.60 -13.70
N GLN A 29 9.83 11.47 -14.75
CA GLN A 29 10.32 11.42 -16.15
C GLN A 29 10.69 12.77 -16.71
N GLU A 30 10.28 13.86 -16.07
CA GLU A 30 10.63 15.20 -16.54
C GLU A 30 12.11 15.44 -16.41
N PRO A 31 12.75 16.10 -17.42
CA PRO A 31 14.16 16.45 -17.32
C PRO A 31 14.43 17.26 -16.07
N GLU A 32 15.51 16.95 -15.39
CA GLU A 32 15.96 17.64 -14.18
C GLU A 32 14.99 17.54 -13.00
N SER A 33 14.01 16.63 -13.03
CA SER A 33 13.12 16.42 -11.90
C SER A 33 13.92 15.89 -10.70
N PRO A 34 13.75 16.48 -9.52
CA PRO A 34 14.37 15.95 -8.31
C PRO A 34 13.62 14.71 -7.77
N LEU A 35 12.47 14.39 -8.33
CA LEU A 35 11.64 13.29 -7.85
C LEU A 35 12.22 11.96 -8.32
N ALA A 36 12.60 11.11 -7.36
CA ALA A 36 13.25 9.83 -7.65
C ALA A 36 12.29 8.63 -7.51
N GLY A 37 11.19 8.79 -6.80
CA GLY A 37 10.24 7.72 -6.57
C GLY A 37 9.32 8.04 -5.42
N CYS A 38 8.65 7.02 -4.90
CA CYS A 38 7.77 7.14 -3.75
C CYS A 38 7.67 5.82 -3.01
N ASN A 39 7.18 5.88 -1.79
CA ASN A 39 6.86 4.70 -0.99
C ASN A 39 5.36 4.61 -0.80
N PHE A 40 4.86 3.41 -0.70
CA PHE A 40 3.49 3.21 -0.26
C PHE A 40 3.46 2.87 1.24
N TRP A 41 2.37 3.13 1.88
CA TRP A 41 2.10 2.77 3.26
C TRP A 41 0.87 1.87 3.32
N ALA A 42 0.93 0.66 3.85
CA ALA A 42 2.15 0.01 4.24
C ALA A 42 2.00 -1.51 4.12
N TRP A 43 3.12 -2.20 4.00
CA TRP A 43 3.11 -3.65 3.86
C TRP A 43 2.76 -4.33 5.19
N GLY A 44 1.65 -5.08 5.22
CA GLY A 44 1.21 -5.86 6.35
C GLY A 44 1.56 -7.35 6.25
N GLY A 45 1.88 -7.80 5.04
CA GLY A 45 2.28 -9.18 4.81
C GLY A 45 1.22 -10.19 5.22
N GLU A 46 1.64 -11.21 5.96
CA GLU A 46 0.76 -12.27 6.46
C GLU A 46 0.06 -11.90 7.77
N GLY A 47 0.54 -10.87 8.45
CA GLY A 47 -0.05 -10.42 9.70
C GLY A 47 -1.51 -10.01 9.54
N ARG A 48 -2.31 -10.27 10.55
CA ARG A 48 -3.72 -9.87 10.54
C ARG A 48 -4.06 -9.24 11.89
N PRO A 49 -4.89 -8.20 11.89
CA PRO A 49 -5.36 -7.63 13.14
C PRO A 49 -6.19 -8.66 13.90
N ARG A 50 -6.03 -8.70 15.22
CA ARG A 50 -6.86 -9.56 16.06
C ARG A 50 -8.33 -9.26 15.84
N GLN A 51 -8.64 -7.98 15.78
CA GLN A 51 -9.98 -7.47 15.52
C GLN A 51 -9.88 -6.40 14.44
N PRO A 52 -10.39 -6.64 13.24
CA PRO A 52 -10.34 -5.66 12.17
C PRO A 52 -10.89 -4.31 12.63
N GLY A 53 -10.12 -3.25 12.41
CA GLY A 53 -10.47 -1.90 12.87
C GLY A 53 -10.24 -1.63 14.35
N GLY A 54 -9.82 -2.62 15.13
CA GLY A 54 -9.46 -2.43 16.52
C GLY A 54 -8.04 -1.89 16.68
N LEU A 55 -7.70 -1.47 17.90
CA LEU A 55 -6.35 -1.01 18.21
C LEU A 55 -5.42 -2.19 18.49
N TRP A 56 -4.16 -2.00 18.18
CA TRP A 56 -3.12 -2.99 18.46
C TRP A 56 -2.89 -3.13 19.98
N LYS A 57 -2.69 -4.34 20.43
CA LYS A 57 -2.34 -4.66 21.84
C LYS A 57 -1.14 -5.58 21.82
N THR A 58 -0.39 -5.55 22.91
CA THR A 58 0.76 -6.42 23.11
C THR A 58 0.38 -7.87 22.81
N GLY A 59 1.16 -8.52 21.96
CA GLY A 59 0.94 -9.89 21.52
C GLY A 59 0.19 -10.03 20.19
N ASP A 60 -0.37 -8.94 19.68
CA ASP A 60 -1.02 -8.97 18.37
C ASP A 60 0.01 -9.04 17.25
N ALA A 61 -0.40 -9.61 16.11
CA ALA A 61 0.41 -9.60 14.91
C ALA A 61 0.67 -8.17 14.45
N PHE A 62 1.84 -7.93 13.89
CA PHE A 62 2.14 -6.65 13.24
C PHE A 62 1.50 -6.61 11.86
N VAL A 63 0.93 -5.46 11.55
CA VAL A 63 0.38 -5.13 10.23
C VAL A 63 1.00 -3.80 9.78
N GLY A 64 0.53 -3.26 8.67
CA GLY A 64 1.07 -1.99 8.15
C GLY A 64 0.66 -0.75 8.93
N ASP A 65 -0.26 -0.86 9.86
CA ASP A 65 -0.82 0.29 10.57
C ASP A 65 -0.10 0.54 11.90
N PRO A 66 0.11 1.82 12.27
CA PRO A 66 0.69 2.14 13.58
C PRO A 66 -0.20 1.64 14.73
N PRO A 67 0.40 1.32 15.90
CA PRO A 67 -0.37 0.72 16.99
C PRO A 67 -1.51 1.57 17.54
N HIS A 68 -1.42 2.88 17.40
CA HIS A 68 -2.42 3.83 17.90
C HIS A 68 -3.53 4.15 16.90
N GLU A 69 -3.52 3.47 15.74
CA GLU A 69 -4.53 3.63 14.71
C GLU A 69 -5.32 2.34 14.54
N MET A 70 -6.43 2.43 13.84
CA MET A 70 -7.25 1.24 13.55
C MET A 70 -6.49 0.26 12.68
N GLN A 71 -6.33 -0.95 13.17
CA GLN A 71 -5.50 -1.97 12.54
C GLN A 71 -6.17 -2.55 11.29
N GLY A 72 -5.41 -2.62 10.21
CA GLY A 72 -5.85 -3.10 8.92
C GLY A 72 -6.24 -1.99 7.95
N TRP A 73 -6.27 -0.74 8.40
CA TRP A 73 -6.74 0.38 7.58
C TRP A 73 -5.84 0.64 6.37
N TYR A 74 -4.54 0.74 6.59
CA TYR A 74 -3.59 1.00 5.51
C TYR A 74 -2.86 -0.24 5.03
N SER A 75 -3.09 -1.37 5.66
CA SER A 75 -2.31 -2.58 5.40
C SER A 75 -2.54 -3.12 4.00
N VAL A 76 -1.44 -3.39 3.31
CA VAL A 76 -1.43 -4.17 2.07
C VAL A 76 -1.00 -5.58 2.46
N TYR A 77 -1.88 -6.55 2.27
CA TYR A 77 -1.63 -7.93 2.67
C TYR A 77 -1.04 -8.75 1.52
N GLU A 78 -0.41 -9.87 1.85
CA GLU A 78 0.14 -10.79 0.83
C GLU A 78 -0.96 -11.37 -0.09
N THR A 79 -2.22 -11.32 0.35
CA THR A 79 -3.36 -11.75 -0.46
C THR A 79 -3.88 -10.66 -1.39
N ASP A 80 -3.43 -9.42 -1.25
CA ASP A 80 -3.86 -8.30 -2.07
C ASP A 80 -3.11 -8.29 -3.41
N THR A 81 -3.33 -9.31 -4.21
CA THR A 81 -2.56 -9.54 -5.45
C THR A 81 -2.74 -8.43 -6.48
N THR A 82 -3.93 -7.83 -6.54
CA THR A 82 -4.19 -6.71 -7.48
C THR A 82 -3.42 -5.47 -7.09
N THR A 83 -3.36 -5.14 -5.81
CA THR A 83 -2.54 -4.02 -5.29
C THR A 83 -1.06 -4.28 -5.57
N GLN A 84 -0.59 -5.48 -5.31
CA GLN A 84 0.80 -5.85 -5.57
C GLN A 84 1.16 -5.73 -7.04
N SER A 85 0.23 -6.08 -7.94
CA SER A 85 0.43 -5.92 -9.38
C SER A 85 0.63 -4.46 -9.77
N VAL A 86 -0.16 -3.55 -9.21
CA VAL A 86 0.00 -2.10 -9.42
C VAL A 86 1.37 -1.64 -8.92
N ILE A 87 1.74 -2.04 -7.71
CA ILE A 87 3.04 -1.66 -7.12
C ILE A 87 4.20 -2.15 -7.99
N ARG A 88 4.17 -3.41 -8.41
CA ARG A 88 5.22 -3.99 -9.25
C ARG A 88 5.34 -3.30 -10.60
N GLN A 89 4.23 -2.98 -11.22
CA GLN A 89 4.20 -2.30 -12.51
C GLN A 89 4.95 -0.96 -12.43
N TYR A 90 4.64 -0.14 -11.45
CA TYR A 90 5.26 1.18 -11.32
C TYR A 90 6.67 1.11 -10.75
N ALA A 91 6.97 0.15 -9.89
CA ALA A 91 8.33 -0.08 -9.43
C ALA A 91 9.26 -0.43 -10.61
N ALA A 92 8.82 -1.29 -11.52
CA ALA A 92 9.57 -1.62 -12.72
C ALA A 92 9.80 -0.40 -13.61
N THR A 93 8.74 0.39 -13.85
CA THR A 93 8.84 1.61 -14.67
C THR A 93 9.79 2.61 -14.04
N LEU A 94 9.67 2.88 -12.74
CA LEU A 94 10.51 3.85 -12.04
C LEU A 94 11.99 3.41 -12.00
N SER A 95 12.25 2.11 -11.88
CA SER A 95 13.62 1.60 -11.87
C SER A 95 14.35 1.78 -13.20
N GLU A 96 13.61 2.00 -14.30
CA GLU A 96 14.16 2.22 -15.64
C GLU A 96 14.47 3.68 -15.94
N LEU A 97 14.13 4.60 -15.05
CA LEU A 97 14.28 6.04 -15.26
C LEU A 97 15.69 6.58 -14.97
N LYS A 98 16.68 5.75 -14.97
CA LYS A 98 18.03 6.14 -14.63
C LYS A 98 18.89 6.45 -15.85
#